data_ad1ea8ad2f7db72235a8b3cbc537c1e8
#
_entry.id   ad1ea8ad2f7db72235a8b3cbc537c1e8
#
_cell.length_a   1.000
_cell.length_b   1.000
_cell.length_c   1.000
_cell.angle_alpha   90.00
_cell.angle_beta   90.00
_cell.angle_gamma   90.00
#
_symmetry.space_group_name_H-M   'P 1'
#
loop_
_entity.id
_entity.type
_entity.pdbx_description
1 polymer ?
#
loop_
_entity_poly.entity_id
_entity_poly.type
_entity_poly.pdbx_seq_one_letter_code
_entity_poly.pdbx_strand_id
1 'polypeptide(L)'
;MSEKMEEEEQRNDPDGDSNKEEDEKPQPRSGGRQSMRNLNKTVKYHEDDYVSSDEERRTKARSRKRKTKSPDDDDFEEAEGTKKKARGRKGGGTSRRRSAKDKDKDDDDEDEDEDIEEAPEKATKAKKSRMNRVDNDYDSIDFSSDKTTSDGKPWNLKISSWNVGGLKAWLKKNGLEYIKREKPDIICLQEVRCSEANIPPEAKVEGYHTYWVSGEKEGYAGVALLTKVKPLDVKYGIGKDEHDSEGRLITAEYEKFFVVGAYVPNAGRGLVTLPKRMKWDPDLRAYLKELDAKKPVILCGDMNVSHEAIDLANPKTNTKNAGFTQEERDGMTALLKEGFIDSFRQLYPDKTGAYTFWTYMGNARSRNVGWRLDYFILSEQLKSNVCDSIIRSEVYGSDHCPITLLLHMEQ
;
A
#
# COMPACT_ATOMS: atom_id res chain seq x y z
N MET A 1 -44.34 -12.12 -64.22
CA MET A 1 -43.59 -11.46 -65.29
C MET A 1 -42.21 -11.27 -64.71
N SER A 2 -41.33 -12.24 -64.89
CA SER A 2 -40.42 -12.45 -66.02
C SER A 2 -39.30 -11.44 -65.91
N GLU A 3 -38.10 -11.72 -65.84
CA GLU A 3 -37.16 -12.76 -66.36
C GLU A 3 -35.78 -12.18 -66.07
N LYS A 4 -34.92 -12.91 -65.50
CA LYS A 4 -33.87 -13.78 -66.08
C LYS A 4 -32.62 -13.01 -66.49
N MET A 5 -31.54 -13.42 -65.93
CA MET A 5 -30.47 -14.33 -66.49
C MET A 5 -29.32 -13.50 -67.10
N GLU A 6 -28.13 -13.77 -66.98
CA GLU A 6 -27.16 -14.85 -66.96
C GLU A 6 -25.80 -14.24 -67.36
N GLU A 7 -24.74 -14.67 -66.67
CA GLU A 7 -23.61 -15.49 -67.17
C GLU A 7 -22.60 -14.75 -68.08
N GLU A 8 -21.34 -14.94 -68.10
CA GLU A 8 -20.32 -15.99 -67.94
C GLU A 8 -18.94 -15.35 -68.05
N GLU A 9 -17.97 -15.81 -67.41
CA GLU A 9 -16.84 -16.72 -67.66
C GLU A 9 -15.63 -16.11 -68.38
N GLN A 10 -14.52 -16.38 -67.87
CA GLN A 10 -13.36 -17.23 -68.20
C GLN A 10 -12.00 -16.53 -68.34
N ARG A 11 -11.11 -17.01 -67.50
CA ARG A 11 -9.78 -17.64 -67.72
C ARG A 11 -8.74 -16.91 -68.55
N ASN A 12 -7.53 -16.77 -67.93
CA ASN A 12 -6.34 -17.55 -68.40
C ASN A 12 -5.08 -17.11 -67.64
N ASP A 13 -4.48 -18.05 -66.94
CA ASP A 13 -3.01 -18.19 -66.80
C ASP A 13 -2.43 -18.73 -68.14
N PRO A 14 -1.12 -18.71 -68.38
CA PRO A 14 -0.09 -19.37 -67.61
C PRO A 14 1.38 -18.86 -67.74
N ASP A 15 2.24 -19.45 -66.89
CA ASP A 15 3.64 -19.89 -67.07
C ASP A 15 4.77 -18.84 -67.19
N GLY A 16 5.74 -18.96 -66.28
CA GLY A 16 6.95 -19.72 -66.43
C GLY A 16 8.19 -19.01 -65.94
N ASP A 17 8.88 -19.67 -65.16
CA ASP A 17 10.29 -20.08 -65.22
C ASP A 17 11.27 -19.46 -64.22
N SER A 18 11.85 -20.39 -63.53
CA SER A 18 13.02 -20.55 -62.72
C SER A 18 14.22 -19.63 -62.98
N ASN A 19 14.94 -19.23 -61.91
CA ASN A 19 16.35 -19.58 -61.79
C ASN A 19 16.87 -19.39 -60.33
N LYS A 20 17.55 -20.44 -59.92
CA LYS A 20 18.43 -20.55 -58.77
C LYS A 20 19.69 -19.72 -59.01
N GLU A 21 20.25 -19.14 -57.94
CA GLU A 21 21.69 -19.21 -57.69
C GLU A 21 22.01 -18.95 -56.24
N GLU A 22 22.97 -19.69 -55.78
CA GLU A 22 23.49 -19.96 -54.44
C GLU A 22 24.51 -18.92 -53.98
N ASP A 23 24.72 -18.91 -52.65
CA ASP A 23 25.96 -18.66 -51.91
C ASP A 23 26.70 -17.32 -52.03
N GLU A 24 26.86 -16.70 -50.87
CA GLU A 24 28.19 -16.49 -50.26
C GLU A 24 28.08 -15.73 -48.89
N LYS A 25 28.59 -16.41 -47.87
CA LYS A 25 29.01 -15.79 -46.61
C LYS A 25 30.36 -15.11 -46.79
N PRO A 26 30.62 -14.02 -46.09
CA PRO A 26 31.99 -13.78 -45.59
C PRO A 26 32.05 -13.69 -44.08
N GLN A 27 33.05 -14.35 -43.54
CA GLN A 27 33.53 -14.34 -42.16
C GLN A 27 34.45 -13.12 -41.89
N PRO A 28 34.93 -12.93 -40.63
CA PRO A 28 35.02 -11.66 -39.96
C PRO A 28 36.40 -10.99 -40.04
N ARG A 29 36.42 -9.66 -39.91
CA ARG A 29 37.69 -8.94 -39.67
C ARG A 29 37.67 -8.32 -38.25
N SER A 30 38.74 -8.67 -37.55
CA SER A 30 39.20 -8.20 -36.28
C SER A 30 39.49 -6.70 -36.24
N GLY A 31 39.25 -6.04 -35.10
CA GLY A 31 40.01 -4.87 -34.71
C GLY A 31 39.18 -3.77 -34.06
N GLY A 32 39.44 -3.50 -32.78
CA GLY A 32 39.06 -2.23 -32.15
C GLY A 32 38.33 -2.34 -30.82
N ARG A 33 39.07 -2.68 -29.75
CA ARG A 33 38.64 -2.44 -28.38
C ARG A 33 38.45 -0.92 -28.17
N GLN A 34 37.20 -0.48 -27.99
CA GLN A 34 36.91 0.73 -27.24
C GLN A 34 35.90 0.41 -26.15
N SER A 35 36.33 0.72 -24.96
CA SER A 35 35.67 0.63 -23.68
C SER A 35 34.35 1.41 -23.68
N MET A 36 33.20 0.70 -23.70
CA MET A 36 31.95 1.21 -23.17
C MET A 36 31.71 0.62 -21.78
N ARG A 37 32.31 1.23 -20.80
CA ARG A 37 31.89 1.08 -19.39
C ARG A 37 30.85 2.15 -19.09
N ASN A 38 29.80 1.68 -18.41
CA ASN A 38 28.78 2.45 -17.70
C ASN A 38 27.64 3.05 -18.49
N LEU A 39 26.65 2.20 -18.75
CA LEU A 39 25.22 2.60 -18.82
C LEU A 39 24.38 1.36 -18.44
N ASN A 40 24.43 0.97 -17.19
CA ASN A 40 23.42 0.17 -16.50
C ASN A 40 23.72 0.26 -14.99
N LYS A 41 23.50 1.43 -14.42
CA LYS A 41 23.21 1.52 -12.99
C LYS A 41 21.70 1.30 -12.85
N THR A 42 21.32 0.06 -12.65
CA THR A 42 20.03 -0.28 -12.07
C THR A 42 20.01 0.35 -10.67
N VAL A 43 19.27 1.42 -10.52
CA VAL A 43 19.02 2.02 -9.21
C VAL A 43 18.10 1.04 -8.50
N LYS A 44 18.65 0.25 -7.57
CA LYS A 44 17.86 -0.59 -6.66
C LYS A 44 17.18 0.34 -5.68
N TYR A 45 15.90 0.54 -5.84
CA TYR A 45 15.06 1.21 -4.86
C TYR A 45 14.73 0.21 -3.75
N HIS A 46 15.00 0.58 -2.51
CA HIS A 46 14.60 -0.18 -1.33
C HIS A 46 13.37 0.51 -0.71
N GLU A 47 12.23 -0.15 -0.75
CA GLU A 47 11.05 0.23 0.06
C GLU A 47 11.22 -0.14 1.55
N ASP A 48 12.33 -0.84 1.91
CA ASP A 48 12.62 -1.26 3.29
C ASP A 48 12.90 -0.10 4.27
N ASP A 49 12.91 1.15 3.81
CA ASP A 49 13.09 2.33 4.67
C ASP A 49 11.84 2.70 5.50
N TYR A 50 10.74 1.92 5.38
CA TYR A 50 9.64 1.99 6.34
C TYR A 50 9.86 1.05 7.53
N VAL A 51 11.11 0.97 8.01
CA VAL A 51 11.37 0.48 9.37
C VAL A 51 10.79 1.52 10.31
N SER A 52 9.77 1.13 11.08
CA SER A 52 9.17 2.00 12.06
C SER A 52 10.30 2.65 12.88
N SER A 53 10.21 3.95 13.11
CA SER A 53 11.23 4.71 13.87
C SER A 53 11.55 4.12 15.25
N ASP A 54 10.77 3.16 15.72
CA ASP A 54 10.99 2.38 16.94
C ASP A 54 12.08 1.30 16.79
N GLU A 55 12.26 0.69 15.62
CA GLU A 55 13.37 -0.25 15.39
C GLU A 55 14.71 0.48 15.25
N GLU A 56 14.72 1.65 14.63
CA GLU A 56 15.92 2.50 14.58
C GLU A 56 16.33 3.03 15.96
N ARG A 57 15.37 3.36 16.81
CA ARG A 57 15.63 3.74 18.22
C ARG A 57 16.13 2.55 19.04
N ARG A 58 15.60 1.34 18.82
CA ARG A 58 16.06 0.12 19.49
C ARG A 58 17.47 -0.30 19.05
N THR A 59 17.82 -0.15 17.79
CA THR A 59 19.18 -0.43 17.30
C THR A 59 20.17 0.63 17.75
N LYS A 60 19.83 1.93 17.76
CA LYS A 60 20.66 3.01 18.31
C LYS A 60 20.82 2.94 19.84
N ALA A 61 19.79 2.49 20.56
CA ALA A 61 19.88 2.26 22.01
C ALA A 61 20.73 1.02 22.35
N ARG A 62 20.70 -0.05 21.52
CA ARG A 62 21.57 -1.22 21.67
C ARG A 62 23.03 -0.93 21.33
N SER A 63 23.29 -0.08 20.33
CA SER A 63 24.66 0.31 19.96
C SER A 63 25.31 1.24 21.00
N ARG A 64 24.51 2.10 21.67
CA ARG A 64 25.02 2.95 22.77
C ARG A 64 25.29 2.16 24.06
N LYS A 65 24.53 1.08 24.35
CA LYS A 65 24.81 0.20 25.51
C LYS A 65 26.01 -0.71 25.33
N ARG A 66 26.50 -0.91 24.09
CA ARG A 66 27.71 -1.74 23.81
C ARG A 66 29.03 -0.96 23.88
N LYS A 67 28.99 0.39 24.00
CA LYS A 67 30.21 1.23 24.07
C LYS A 67 30.65 1.61 25.50
N THR A 68 29.99 1.08 26.52
CA THR A 68 30.36 1.35 27.92
C THR A 68 30.52 0.05 28.69
N LYS A 69 31.45 -0.78 28.32
CA LYS A 69 32.10 -1.81 29.19
C LYS A 69 33.22 -2.46 28.42
N SER A 70 34.43 -2.11 28.71
CA SER A 70 35.55 -3.04 28.84
C SER A 70 36.46 -2.53 29.95
N PRO A 71 36.86 -3.40 30.87
CA PRO A 71 37.72 -3.08 31.98
C PRO A 71 39.19 -3.40 31.64
N ASP A 72 40.02 -2.69 32.39
CA ASP A 72 41.35 -3.07 32.84
C ASP A 72 42.43 -3.39 31.79
N ASP A 73 43.47 -2.58 31.82
CA ASP A 73 44.79 -3.08 32.29
C ASP A 73 45.69 -1.88 32.60
N ASP A 74 46.32 -2.06 33.77
CA ASP A 74 47.36 -1.27 34.38
C ASP A 74 48.64 -1.29 33.53
N ASP A 75 49.41 -0.22 33.54
CA ASP A 75 50.73 -0.08 34.10
C ASP A 75 51.58 1.06 33.52
N PHE A 76 52.08 1.86 34.46
CA PHE A 76 53.42 2.38 34.68
C PHE A 76 54.04 3.49 33.76
N GLU A 77 54.51 4.46 34.55
CA GLU A 77 55.69 5.33 34.55
C GLU A 77 55.70 6.68 33.83
N GLU A 78 55.76 7.66 34.71
CA GLU A 78 56.65 8.78 34.96
C GLU A 78 57.27 9.54 33.76
N ALA A 79 57.12 10.83 33.74
CA ALA A 79 58.11 11.87 34.07
C ALA A 79 57.74 13.30 33.55
N GLU A 80 57.75 14.21 34.46
CA GLU A 80 58.26 15.58 34.46
C GLU A 80 58.03 16.52 33.23
N GLY A 81 57.42 17.63 33.41
CA GLY A 81 58.12 18.86 33.66
C GLY A 81 57.48 20.11 33.03
N THR A 82 57.24 21.05 33.87
CA THR A 82 57.42 22.51 33.79
C THR A 82 56.37 23.38 33.09
N LYS A 83 55.57 24.09 33.86
CA LYS A 83 55.51 25.53 34.21
C LYS A 83 55.48 26.54 33.07
N LYS A 84 54.46 27.39 33.02
CA LYS A 84 54.38 28.83 33.37
C LYS A 84 53.17 29.47 32.68
N LYS A 85 52.25 30.08 33.47
CA LYS A 85 52.03 31.52 33.77
C LYS A 85 51.77 32.36 32.51
N ALA A 86 50.84 33.23 32.44
CA ALA A 86 49.95 34.02 33.30
C ALA A 86 49.26 35.14 32.48
N ARG A 87 48.17 35.70 33.04
CA ARG A 87 47.69 37.11 32.92
C ARG A 87 47.05 37.50 31.56
N GLY A 88 45.93 38.16 31.47
CA GLY A 88 45.21 39.00 32.41
C GLY A 88 44.47 40.11 31.67
N ARG A 89 43.38 40.57 32.24
CA ARG A 89 42.74 41.90 32.16
C ARG A 89 41.78 42.17 31.01
N LYS A 90 40.46 42.35 31.33
CA LYS A 90 39.73 43.50 31.86
C LYS A 90 39.36 44.59 30.84
N GLY A 91 38.08 44.94 30.88
CA GLY A 91 37.50 46.25 30.61
C GLY A 91 36.47 46.17 29.48
N GLY A 92 35.24 46.51 29.60
CA GLY A 92 34.55 47.47 30.43
C GLY A 92 33.72 48.36 29.54
N GLY A 93 32.43 48.50 29.82
CA GLY A 93 31.78 49.79 29.65
C GLY A 93 30.67 49.91 28.60
N THR A 94 29.40 49.81 29.06
CA THR A 94 28.37 50.89 29.01
C THR A 94 27.96 51.43 27.62
N SER A 95 26.75 51.55 27.23
CA SER A 95 25.47 51.95 27.77
C SER A 95 24.56 52.49 26.66
N ARG A 96 23.24 52.31 26.81
CA ARG A 96 22.13 53.18 26.40
C ARG A 96 21.79 53.30 24.90
N ARG A 97 20.57 53.09 24.47
CA ARG A 97 19.22 53.53 24.77
C ARG A 97 18.33 53.42 23.52
N ARG A 98 17.11 52.87 23.72
CA ARG A 98 15.80 53.28 23.14
C ARG A 98 15.67 53.37 21.60
N SER A 99 14.67 52.83 20.95
CA SER A 99 13.23 52.84 21.17
C SER A 99 12.49 52.04 20.10
N ALA A 100 11.43 51.38 20.52
CA ALA A 100 10.06 51.40 20.03
C ALA A 100 9.65 50.54 18.81
N LYS A 101 8.79 49.60 19.14
CA LYS A 101 7.52 49.17 18.51
C LYS A 101 7.60 48.68 17.05
N ASP A 102 7.33 47.39 16.86
CA ASP A 102 6.04 46.96 16.39
C ASP A 102 5.78 45.49 16.74
N LYS A 103 4.52 45.16 16.93
CA LYS A 103 3.96 43.89 17.35
C LYS A 103 3.78 43.00 16.11
N ASP A 104 4.33 41.81 16.14
CA ASP A 104 3.66 40.66 15.54
C ASP A 104 3.75 39.49 16.52
N LYS A 105 2.60 38.93 16.80
CA LYS A 105 2.39 37.78 17.68
C LYS A 105 2.61 36.54 16.84
N ASP A 106 3.66 35.82 17.13
CA ASP A 106 3.79 34.40 16.83
C ASP A 106 3.42 33.64 18.11
N ASP A 107 2.34 32.88 18.05
CA ASP A 107 1.92 31.97 19.11
C ASP A 107 2.81 30.71 19.01
N ASP A 108 3.88 30.70 19.78
CA ASP A 108 4.64 29.50 20.10
C ASP A 108 3.90 28.75 21.22
N ASP A 109 3.30 27.60 20.86
CA ASP A 109 2.82 26.61 21.83
C ASP A 109 4.04 26.00 22.52
N GLU A 110 4.40 26.55 23.67
CA GLU A 110 5.30 25.91 24.63
C GLU A 110 4.56 24.73 25.28
N ASP A 111 5.04 23.52 25.00
CA ASP A 111 4.68 22.31 25.74
C ASP A 111 5.21 22.44 27.18
N GLU A 112 4.36 22.80 28.11
CA GLU A 112 4.63 22.69 29.53
C GLU A 112 4.80 21.22 29.92
N ASP A 113 6.03 20.81 30.21
CA ASP A 113 6.36 19.59 30.93
C ASP A 113 5.84 19.67 32.38
N GLU A 114 4.61 19.25 32.60
CA GLU A 114 4.12 19.00 33.97
C GLU A 114 4.81 17.75 34.53
N ASP A 115 5.55 17.95 35.60
CA ASP A 115 6.08 16.91 36.51
C ASP A 115 4.98 15.95 36.96
N ILE A 116 4.96 14.74 36.39
CA ILE A 116 4.03 13.68 36.76
C ILE A 116 4.65 12.90 37.91
N GLU A 117 4.13 13.16 39.14
CA GLU A 117 4.31 12.30 40.30
C GLU A 117 4.00 10.83 39.99
N GLU A 118 4.83 9.92 40.50
CA GLU A 118 4.71 8.47 40.32
C GLU A 118 3.32 7.95 40.75
N ALA A 119 2.51 7.60 39.75
CA ALA A 119 1.25 6.88 39.97
C ALA A 119 1.53 5.38 40.19
N PRO A 120 0.73 4.68 41.03
CA PRO A 120 1.00 3.31 41.44
C PRO A 120 1.01 2.32 40.28
N GLU A 121 1.91 1.34 40.32
CA GLU A 121 2.26 0.34 39.26
C GLU A 121 1.06 -0.34 38.54
N LYS A 122 -0.13 -0.38 39.17
CA LYS A 122 -1.36 -0.93 38.57
C LYS A 122 -1.95 -0.04 37.46
N ALA A 123 -1.80 1.29 37.57
CA ALA A 123 -2.30 2.23 36.56
C ALA A 123 -1.40 2.27 35.31
N THR A 124 -0.10 2.00 35.46
CA THR A 124 0.85 1.92 34.34
C THR A 124 0.66 0.65 33.52
N LYS A 125 0.30 -0.50 34.14
CA LYS A 125 -0.03 -1.74 33.41
C LYS A 125 -1.33 -1.61 32.61
N ALA A 126 -2.36 -0.98 33.16
CA ALA A 126 -3.62 -0.72 32.45
C ALA A 126 -3.45 0.29 31.30
N LYS A 127 -2.58 1.30 31.44
CA LYS A 127 -2.25 2.24 30.36
C LYS A 127 -1.42 1.58 29.25
N LYS A 128 -0.44 0.72 29.59
CA LYS A 128 0.34 -0.07 28.62
C LYS A 128 -0.53 -1.07 27.84
N SER A 129 -1.55 -1.68 28.45
CA SER A 129 -2.44 -2.62 27.75
C SER A 129 -3.37 -1.93 26.73
N ARG A 130 -3.62 -0.62 26.88
CA ARG A 130 -4.38 0.16 25.89
C ARG A 130 -3.56 0.61 24.68
N MET A 131 -2.22 0.62 24.79
CA MET A 131 -1.34 1.13 23.74
C MET A 131 -1.11 0.17 22.56
N ASN A 132 -1.28 -1.14 22.78
CA ASN A 132 -1.09 -2.18 21.74
C ASN A 132 -2.21 -3.23 21.90
N ARG A 133 -3.45 -2.84 21.65
CA ARG A 133 -4.53 -3.82 21.57
C ARG A 133 -4.26 -4.72 20.40
N VAL A 134 -3.94 -5.99 20.68
CA VAL A 134 -3.67 -7.05 19.70
C VAL A 134 -4.87 -8.00 19.64
N ASP A 135 -5.70 -8.00 20.69
CA ASP A 135 -6.81 -8.92 20.83
C ASP A 135 -8.11 -8.24 20.38
N ASN A 136 -8.82 -8.90 19.49
CA ASN A 136 -10.14 -8.50 19.04
C ASN A 136 -11.20 -9.12 19.96
N ASP A 137 -12.18 -8.33 20.33
CA ASP A 137 -13.44 -8.80 20.90
C ASP A 137 -14.45 -8.98 19.75
N TYR A 138 -14.29 -10.09 19.03
CA TYR A 138 -15.15 -10.38 17.88
C TYR A 138 -16.62 -10.60 18.24
N ASP A 139 -16.92 -10.96 19.50
CA ASP A 139 -18.29 -11.17 19.96
C ASP A 139 -19.04 -9.84 20.16
N SER A 140 -18.30 -8.72 20.28
CA SER A 140 -18.88 -7.36 20.34
C SER A 140 -19.06 -6.71 18.97
N ILE A 141 -18.58 -7.34 17.89
CA ILE A 141 -18.66 -6.79 16.52
C ILE A 141 -19.85 -7.39 15.81
N ASP A 142 -20.73 -6.56 15.30
CA ASP A 142 -21.83 -6.99 14.45
C ASP A 142 -21.35 -7.13 12.99
N PHE A 143 -21.32 -8.38 12.50
CA PHE A 143 -20.97 -8.74 11.13
C PHE A 143 -22.20 -8.90 10.22
N SER A 144 -23.41 -8.75 10.78
CA SER A 144 -24.64 -8.75 9.99
C SER A 144 -24.86 -7.41 9.27
N SER A 145 -25.72 -7.41 8.28
CA SER A 145 -26.20 -6.19 7.63
C SER A 145 -27.56 -6.44 7.01
N ASP A 146 -28.48 -5.55 7.26
CA ASP A 146 -29.82 -5.47 6.66
C ASP A 146 -29.89 -4.48 5.48
N LYS A 147 -28.74 -3.93 5.07
CA LYS A 147 -28.63 -2.99 3.97
C LYS A 147 -29.03 -3.63 2.66
N THR A 148 -29.70 -2.83 1.85
CA THR A 148 -30.19 -3.21 0.52
C THR A 148 -29.70 -2.21 -0.52
N THR A 149 -29.83 -2.55 -1.78
CA THR A 149 -29.70 -1.59 -2.88
C THR A 149 -30.73 -0.46 -2.77
N SER A 150 -30.56 0.59 -3.55
CA SER A 150 -31.52 1.72 -3.58
C SER A 150 -32.94 1.31 -4.00
N ASP A 151 -33.09 0.19 -4.73
CA ASP A 151 -34.37 -0.40 -5.14
C ASP A 151 -34.84 -1.53 -4.22
N GLY A 152 -34.20 -1.69 -3.04
CA GLY A 152 -34.64 -2.59 -1.97
C GLY A 152 -34.20 -4.04 -2.10
N LYS A 153 -33.29 -4.40 -3.01
CA LYS A 153 -32.79 -5.77 -3.17
C LYS A 153 -31.74 -6.08 -2.07
N PRO A 154 -31.85 -7.23 -1.36
CA PRO A 154 -30.87 -7.63 -0.36
C PRO A 154 -29.55 -8.02 -1.03
N TRP A 155 -28.42 -7.80 -0.34
CA TRP A 155 -27.13 -8.27 -0.81
C TRP A 155 -27.05 -9.81 -0.87
N ASN A 156 -26.29 -10.30 -1.84
CA ASN A 156 -26.02 -11.74 -2.03
C ASN A 156 -24.54 -12.03 -2.35
N LEU A 157 -23.68 -11.00 -2.38
CA LEU A 157 -22.24 -11.13 -2.56
C LEU A 157 -21.52 -10.23 -1.54
N LYS A 158 -20.63 -10.85 -0.75
CA LYS A 158 -19.79 -10.16 0.24
C LYS A 158 -18.34 -10.29 -0.13
N ILE A 159 -17.65 -9.16 -0.32
CA ILE A 159 -16.22 -9.08 -0.64
C ILE A 159 -15.52 -8.33 0.47
N SER A 160 -14.39 -8.87 0.97
CA SER A 160 -13.53 -8.18 1.93
C SER A 160 -12.15 -7.90 1.35
N SER A 161 -11.47 -6.90 1.90
CA SER A 161 -10.08 -6.60 1.59
C SER A 161 -9.33 -6.18 2.84
N TRP A 162 -8.09 -6.63 3.01
CA TRP A 162 -7.28 -6.29 4.18
C TRP A 162 -5.78 -6.31 3.88
N ASN A 163 -5.10 -5.17 4.05
CA ASN A 163 -3.65 -5.14 4.13
C ASN A 163 -3.22 -5.71 5.49
N VAL A 164 -2.59 -6.89 5.46
CA VAL A 164 -2.28 -7.66 6.68
C VAL A 164 -0.92 -7.33 7.28
N GLY A 165 -0.09 -6.50 6.61
CA GLY A 165 1.22 -6.09 7.10
C GLY A 165 2.20 -7.24 7.35
N GLY A 166 2.02 -8.37 6.66
CA GLY A 166 2.78 -9.62 6.78
C GLY A 166 1.97 -10.79 7.31
N LEU A 167 1.73 -11.78 6.42
CA LEU A 167 0.88 -12.96 6.67
C LEU A 167 1.24 -13.69 7.98
N LYS A 168 2.54 -13.98 8.19
CA LYS A 168 3.00 -14.74 9.37
C LYS A 168 2.73 -14.00 10.69
N ALA A 169 2.85 -12.67 10.69
CA ALA A 169 2.57 -11.85 11.86
C ALA A 169 1.05 -11.72 12.11
N TRP A 170 0.29 -11.60 11.04
CA TRP A 170 -1.18 -11.53 11.09
C TRP A 170 -1.80 -12.84 11.58
N LEU A 171 -1.30 -14.01 11.14
CA LEU A 171 -1.71 -15.33 11.64
C LEU A 171 -1.47 -15.45 13.16
N LYS A 172 -0.31 -15.03 13.67
CA LYS A 172 0.02 -15.02 15.11
C LYS A 172 -0.91 -14.13 15.93
N LYS A 173 -1.55 -13.13 15.31
CA LYS A 173 -2.53 -12.25 15.92
C LYS A 173 -3.97 -12.74 15.70
N ASN A 174 -4.13 -14.02 15.35
CA ASN A 174 -5.44 -14.67 15.10
C ASN A 174 -6.26 -14.00 13.98
N GLY A 175 -5.58 -13.52 12.92
CA GLY A 175 -6.24 -12.82 11.82
C GLY A 175 -7.28 -13.66 11.07
N LEU A 176 -7.11 -14.99 11.01
CA LEU A 176 -8.08 -15.91 10.39
C LEU A 176 -9.46 -15.88 11.07
N GLU A 177 -9.53 -15.51 12.35
CA GLU A 177 -10.81 -15.41 13.04
C GLU A 177 -11.73 -14.37 12.40
N TYR A 178 -11.16 -13.30 11.85
CA TYR A 178 -11.93 -12.34 11.05
C TYR A 178 -12.65 -13.01 9.87
N ILE A 179 -11.93 -13.85 9.10
CA ILE A 179 -12.53 -14.54 7.95
C ILE A 179 -13.67 -15.47 8.38
N LYS A 180 -13.50 -16.15 9.52
CA LYS A 180 -14.53 -17.04 10.08
C LYS A 180 -15.77 -16.29 10.58
N ARG A 181 -15.62 -15.06 11.07
CA ARG A 181 -16.71 -14.22 11.58
C ARG A 181 -17.39 -13.43 10.46
N GLU A 182 -16.59 -12.74 9.61
CA GLU A 182 -17.12 -11.97 8.48
C GLU A 182 -17.73 -12.88 7.40
N LYS A 183 -17.14 -14.06 7.17
CA LYS A 183 -17.56 -15.06 6.16
C LYS A 183 -17.69 -14.48 4.75
N PRO A 184 -16.73 -13.71 4.26
CA PRO A 184 -16.82 -13.15 2.93
C PRO A 184 -16.88 -14.25 1.87
N ASP A 185 -17.48 -13.97 0.71
CA ASP A 185 -17.45 -14.88 -0.43
C ASP A 185 -16.09 -14.80 -1.14
N ILE A 186 -15.49 -13.60 -1.13
CA ILE A 186 -14.17 -13.31 -1.67
C ILE A 186 -13.42 -12.41 -0.67
N ILE A 187 -12.15 -12.70 -0.42
CA ILE A 187 -11.28 -11.80 0.33
C ILE A 187 -9.94 -11.65 -0.35
N CYS A 188 -9.47 -10.40 -0.48
CA CYS A 188 -8.14 -10.04 -0.94
C CYS A 188 -7.28 -9.60 0.22
N LEU A 189 -6.05 -10.13 0.30
CA LEU A 189 -5.07 -9.76 1.32
C LEU A 189 -3.88 -9.09 0.64
N GLN A 190 -3.45 -7.93 1.14
CA GLN A 190 -2.29 -7.21 0.67
C GLN A 190 -1.15 -7.32 1.67
N GLU A 191 0.07 -7.08 1.20
CA GLU A 191 1.29 -7.21 1.99
C GLU A 191 1.43 -8.56 2.69
N VAL A 192 1.23 -9.65 1.95
CA VAL A 192 1.41 -11.02 2.51
C VAL A 192 2.87 -11.29 2.87
N ARG A 193 3.83 -10.61 2.21
CA ARG A 193 5.27 -10.62 2.50
C ARG A 193 5.83 -12.04 2.66
N CYS A 194 5.39 -12.96 1.80
CA CYS A 194 5.72 -14.36 1.87
C CYS A 194 5.68 -14.95 0.46
N SER A 195 6.72 -15.64 0.04
CA SER A 195 6.67 -16.39 -1.22
C SER A 195 5.69 -17.56 -1.11
N GLU A 196 5.16 -18.02 -2.22
CA GLU A 196 4.20 -19.12 -2.28
C GLU A 196 4.73 -20.38 -1.57
N ALA A 197 6.03 -20.70 -1.77
CA ALA A 197 6.68 -21.84 -1.13
C ALA A 197 6.76 -21.73 0.40
N ASN A 198 6.67 -20.53 0.96
CA ASN A 198 6.81 -20.23 2.39
C ASN A 198 5.48 -19.87 3.08
N ILE A 199 4.35 -20.05 2.38
CA ILE A 199 3.02 -19.81 2.95
C ILE A 199 2.79 -20.84 4.05
N PRO A 200 2.48 -20.40 5.29
CA PRO A 200 2.22 -21.31 6.39
C PRO A 200 0.98 -22.18 6.10
N PRO A 201 1.00 -23.49 6.40
CA PRO A 201 -0.14 -24.39 6.18
C PRO A 201 -1.43 -23.91 6.85
N GLU A 202 -1.32 -23.25 8.01
CA GLU A 202 -2.43 -22.66 8.75
C GLU A 202 -3.11 -21.48 8.03
N ALA A 203 -2.48 -20.90 7.00
CA ALA A 203 -3.11 -19.86 6.16
C ALA A 203 -4.21 -20.42 5.25
N LYS A 204 -4.29 -21.76 5.12
CA LYS A 204 -5.35 -22.40 4.35
C LYS A 204 -6.67 -22.30 5.11
N VAL A 205 -7.66 -21.69 4.49
CA VAL A 205 -9.01 -21.55 5.01
C VAL A 205 -9.91 -22.61 4.37
N GLU A 206 -10.55 -23.42 5.19
CA GLU A 206 -11.48 -24.45 4.69
C GLU A 206 -12.65 -23.82 3.93
N GLY A 207 -13.03 -24.41 2.81
CA GLY A 207 -14.09 -23.91 1.93
C GLY A 207 -13.67 -22.77 0.99
N TYR A 208 -12.38 -22.41 0.96
CA TYR A 208 -11.87 -21.40 0.02
C TYR A 208 -10.84 -21.98 -0.94
N HIS A 209 -10.96 -21.60 -2.20
CA HIS A 209 -9.88 -21.65 -3.18
C HIS A 209 -8.92 -20.49 -2.90
N THR A 210 -7.61 -20.72 -2.94
CA THR A 210 -6.61 -19.72 -2.59
C THR A 210 -5.62 -19.48 -3.74
N TYR A 211 -5.36 -18.24 -4.04
CA TYR A 211 -4.44 -17.78 -5.08
C TYR A 211 -3.48 -16.78 -4.47
N TRP A 212 -2.19 -16.93 -4.78
CA TRP A 212 -1.12 -16.14 -4.18
C TRP A 212 -0.21 -15.62 -5.26
N VAL A 213 0.24 -14.38 -5.12
CA VAL A 213 1.33 -13.82 -5.89
C VAL A 213 2.30 -13.14 -4.95
N SER A 214 3.58 -13.42 -5.13
CA SER A 214 4.66 -12.78 -4.38
C SER A 214 5.60 -12.07 -5.33
N GLY A 215 6.29 -11.06 -4.83
CA GLY A 215 7.40 -10.47 -5.56
C GLY A 215 8.62 -11.41 -5.59
N GLU A 216 9.57 -11.12 -6.47
CA GLU A 216 10.87 -11.82 -6.54
C GLU A 216 11.66 -11.69 -5.22
N LYS A 217 11.46 -10.61 -4.49
CA LYS A 217 12.09 -10.37 -3.20
C LYS A 217 11.25 -10.98 -2.09
N GLU A 218 11.81 -12.00 -1.40
CA GLU A 218 11.16 -12.60 -0.22
C GLU A 218 10.92 -11.55 0.88
N GLY A 219 9.76 -11.63 1.51
CA GLY A 219 9.37 -10.71 2.59
C GLY A 219 8.86 -9.35 2.13
N TYR A 220 8.63 -9.17 0.82
CA TYR A 220 8.25 -7.90 0.23
C TYR A 220 6.93 -8.01 -0.56
N ALA A 221 6.05 -7.01 -0.46
CA ALA A 221 4.76 -6.94 -1.16
C ALA A 221 3.94 -8.24 -1.06
N GLY A 222 3.39 -8.70 -2.17
CA GLY A 222 2.60 -9.92 -2.27
C GLY A 222 1.12 -9.70 -1.99
N VAL A 223 0.27 -10.34 -2.80
CA VAL A 223 -1.20 -10.28 -2.70
C VAL A 223 -1.76 -11.70 -2.69
N ALA A 224 -2.84 -11.89 -1.97
CA ALA A 224 -3.60 -13.14 -1.99
C ALA A 224 -5.08 -12.89 -2.28
N LEU A 225 -5.73 -13.86 -2.91
CA LEU A 225 -7.16 -13.91 -3.11
C LEU A 225 -7.67 -15.26 -2.62
N LEU A 226 -8.63 -15.23 -1.70
CA LEU A 226 -9.34 -16.39 -1.20
C LEU A 226 -10.81 -16.26 -1.62
N THR A 227 -11.40 -17.32 -2.18
CA THR A 227 -12.76 -17.28 -2.72
C THR A 227 -13.48 -18.59 -2.52
N LYS A 228 -14.77 -18.55 -2.17
CA LYS A 228 -15.62 -19.75 -2.03
C LYS A 228 -15.98 -20.36 -3.38
N VAL A 229 -16.16 -19.53 -4.40
CA VAL A 229 -16.49 -19.96 -5.76
C VAL A 229 -15.23 -19.90 -6.62
N LYS A 230 -14.90 -21.02 -7.27
CA LYS A 230 -13.74 -21.09 -8.16
C LYS A 230 -13.91 -20.09 -9.32
N PRO A 231 -12.96 -19.15 -9.54
CA PRO A 231 -12.99 -18.27 -10.68
C PRO A 231 -12.88 -19.03 -12.01
N LEU A 232 -13.36 -18.42 -13.10
CA LEU A 232 -13.17 -18.93 -14.47
C LEU A 232 -11.70 -18.86 -14.86
N ASP A 233 -11.01 -17.77 -14.52
CA ASP A 233 -9.59 -17.55 -14.77
C ASP A 233 -8.98 -16.71 -13.65
N VAL A 234 -7.68 -16.84 -13.43
CA VAL A 234 -6.91 -16.01 -12.50
C VAL A 234 -5.62 -15.54 -13.17
N LYS A 235 -5.42 -14.23 -13.21
CA LYS A 235 -4.23 -13.58 -13.76
C LYS A 235 -3.45 -12.86 -12.68
N TYR A 236 -2.14 -12.86 -12.81
CA TYR A 236 -1.21 -12.21 -11.91
C TYR A 236 -0.52 -11.06 -12.64
N GLY A 237 -0.50 -9.88 -11.99
CA GLY A 237 0.06 -8.67 -12.58
C GLY A 237 -0.86 -7.99 -13.60
N ILE A 238 -0.31 -6.97 -14.26
CA ILE A 238 -0.99 -6.17 -15.30
C ILE A 238 -0.45 -6.43 -16.71
N GLY A 239 0.46 -7.40 -16.86
CA GLY A 239 1.11 -7.74 -18.14
C GLY A 239 2.30 -6.82 -18.47
N LYS A 240 2.95 -6.24 -17.46
CA LYS A 240 4.14 -5.38 -17.61
C LYS A 240 5.23 -5.80 -16.64
N ASP A 241 6.35 -6.29 -17.15
CA ASP A 241 7.46 -6.84 -16.35
C ASP A 241 7.98 -5.86 -15.27
N GLU A 242 8.00 -4.55 -15.59
CA GLU A 242 8.46 -3.53 -14.64
C GLU A 242 7.57 -3.43 -13.37
N HIS A 243 6.34 -3.92 -13.43
CA HIS A 243 5.37 -3.93 -12.34
C HIS A 243 5.16 -5.33 -11.75
N ASP A 244 5.14 -6.34 -12.61
CA ASP A 244 4.67 -7.69 -12.25
C ASP A 244 5.68 -8.44 -11.38
N SER A 245 6.98 -8.08 -11.47
CA SER A 245 8.05 -8.65 -10.63
C SER A 245 7.86 -8.45 -9.11
N GLU A 246 6.95 -7.56 -8.69
CA GLU A 246 6.71 -7.28 -7.28
C GLU A 246 5.50 -7.99 -6.68
N GLY A 247 4.69 -8.68 -7.49
CA GLY A 247 3.55 -9.46 -7.00
C GLY A 247 2.45 -8.61 -6.33
N ARG A 248 2.03 -7.52 -7.01
CA ARG A 248 1.13 -6.50 -6.43
C ARG A 248 -0.31 -6.62 -6.85
N LEU A 249 -0.65 -7.54 -7.78
CA LEU A 249 -2.00 -7.60 -8.32
C LEU A 249 -2.41 -9.02 -8.69
N ILE A 250 -3.64 -9.36 -8.32
CA ILE A 250 -4.35 -10.58 -8.74
C ILE A 250 -5.68 -10.17 -9.36
N THR A 251 -6.01 -10.71 -10.53
CA THR A 251 -7.31 -10.58 -11.17
C THR A 251 -7.99 -11.93 -11.22
N ALA A 252 -9.17 -12.04 -10.63
CA ALA A 252 -10.03 -13.23 -10.71
C ALA A 252 -11.24 -12.91 -11.60
N GLU A 253 -11.47 -13.74 -12.64
CA GLU A 253 -12.60 -13.63 -13.53
C GLU A 253 -13.76 -14.50 -13.04
N TYR A 254 -14.94 -13.92 -12.88
CA TYR A 254 -16.20 -14.61 -12.64
C TYR A 254 -17.15 -14.44 -13.83
N GLU A 255 -18.28 -15.13 -13.81
CA GLU A 255 -19.25 -15.09 -14.90
C GLU A 255 -19.66 -13.65 -15.28
N LYS A 256 -19.93 -12.81 -14.29
CA LYS A 256 -20.53 -11.48 -14.49
C LYS A 256 -19.62 -10.31 -14.15
N PHE A 257 -18.44 -10.52 -13.56
CA PHE A 257 -17.55 -9.48 -13.10
C PHE A 257 -16.11 -9.96 -12.94
N PHE A 258 -15.20 -9.01 -12.83
CA PHE A 258 -13.82 -9.25 -12.39
C PHE A 258 -13.64 -8.73 -10.96
N VAL A 259 -12.86 -9.45 -10.16
CA VAL A 259 -12.29 -8.93 -8.91
C VAL A 259 -10.80 -8.73 -9.10
N VAL A 260 -10.33 -7.52 -8.83
CA VAL A 260 -8.92 -7.14 -8.89
C VAL A 260 -8.46 -6.77 -7.48
N GLY A 261 -7.62 -7.62 -6.89
CA GLY A 261 -6.96 -7.35 -5.62
C GLY A 261 -5.63 -6.67 -5.86
N ALA A 262 -5.42 -5.46 -5.33
CA ALA A 262 -4.22 -4.67 -5.59
C ALA A 262 -3.54 -4.16 -4.31
N TYR A 263 -2.20 -4.15 -4.34
CA TYR A 263 -1.32 -3.43 -3.43
C TYR A 263 -0.52 -2.40 -4.22
N VAL A 264 -1.03 -1.19 -4.28
CA VAL A 264 -0.45 -0.12 -5.11
C VAL A 264 0.87 0.36 -4.51
N PRO A 265 1.92 0.63 -5.32
CA PRO A 265 3.20 1.12 -4.80
C PRO A 265 3.04 2.37 -3.93
N ASN A 266 3.66 2.38 -2.75
CA ASN A 266 3.78 3.56 -1.90
C ASN A 266 4.84 4.51 -2.46
N ALA A 267 4.62 5.83 -2.37
CA ALA A 267 5.61 6.81 -2.82
C ALA A 267 6.87 6.89 -1.93
N GLY A 268 6.87 6.21 -0.79
CA GLY A 268 8.01 6.06 0.11
C GLY A 268 8.35 7.31 0.91
N ARG A 269 9.16 7.12 1.95
CA ARG A 269 9.62 8.23 2.78
C ARG A 269 10.47 9.19 1.93
N GLY A 270 10.13 10.48 1.95
CA GLY A 270 10.80 11.48 1.13
C GLY A 270 10.49 11.36 -0.36
N LEU A 271 9.42 10.61 -0.71
CA LEU A 271 8.89 10.46 -2.07
C LEU A 271 9.86 9.77 -3.04
N VAL A 272 10.77 8.93 -2.52
CA VAL A 272 11.83 8.28 -3.33
C VAL A 272 11.27 7.32 -4.38
N THR A 273 10.09 6.76 -4.15
CA THR A 273 9.38 5.82 -5.05
C THR A 273 8.20 6.46 -5.78
N LEU A 274 7.97 7.77 -5.61
CA LEU A 274 6.93 8.50 -6.35
C LEU A 274 7.06 8.36 -7.88
N PRO A 275 8.27 8.41 -8.49
CA PRO A 275 8.40 8.20 -9.94
C PRO A 275 7.89 6.83 -10.41
N LYS A 276 8.08 5.78 -9.59
CA LYS A 276 7.54 4.44 -9.86
C LYS A 276 6.01 4.45 -9.76
N ARG A 277 5.44 5.09 -8.73
CA ARG A 277 4.00 5.25 -8.58
C ARG A 277 3.39 5.96 -9.79
N MET A 278 4.02 7.00 -10.30
CA MET A 278 3.54 7.76 -11.46
C MET A 278 3.56 6.96 -12.78
N LYS A 279 4.33 5.88 -12.86
CA LYS A 279 4.25 4.91 -13.97
C LYS A 279 3.16 3.86 -13.75
N TRP A 280 3.01 3.40 -12.50
CA TRP A 280 2.01 2.41 -12.12
C TRP A 280 0.58 2.89 -12.37
N ASP A 281 0.24 4.11 -11.93
CA ASP A 281 -1.15 4.61 -11.96
C ASP A 281 -1.78 4.63 -13.37
N PRO A 282 -1.13 5.15 -14.43
CA PRO A 282 -1.69 5.09 -15.77
C PRO A 282 -1.78 3.67 -16.33
N ASP A 283 -0.83 2.79 -15.99
CA ASP A 283 -0.82 1.42 -16.45
C ASP A 283 -1.91 0.58 -15.79
N LEU A 284 -2.11 0.74 -14.48
CA LEU A 284 -3.24 0.13 -13.78
C LEU A 284 -4.58 0.62 -14.35
N ARG A 285 -4.72 1.92 -14.58
CA ARG A 285 -5.93 2.50 -15.15
C ARG A 285 -6.24 1.92 -16.52
N ALA A 286 -5.26 1.82 -17.41
CA ALA A 286 -5.42 1.21 -18.74
C ALA A 286 -5.86 -0.26 -18.63
N TYR A 287 -5.21 -1.03 -17.73
CA TYR A 287 -5.56 -2.43 -17.47
C TYR A 287 -7.01 -2.59 -16.98
N LEU A 288 -7.44 -1.77 -16.03
CA LEU A 288 -8.82 -1.80 -15.51
C LEU A 288 -9.84 -1.45 -16.61
N LYS A 289 -9.53 -0.52 -17.51
CA LYS A 289 -10.39 -0.19 -18.65
C LYS A 289 -10.52 -1.33 -19.64
N GLU A 290 -9.45 -2.08 -19.89
CA GLU A 290 -9.50 -3.26 -20.74
C GLU A 290 -10.39 -4.37 -20.16
N LEU A 291 -10.39 -4.52 -18.83
CA LEU A 291 -11.29 -5.44 -18.14
C LEU A 291 -12.75 -4.95 -18.16
N ASP A 292 -12.96 -3.66 -17.86
CA ASP A 292 -14.27 -3.03 -17.79
C ASP A 292 -15.01 -3.05 -19.14
N ALA A 293 -14.26 -3.03 -20.24
CA ALA A 293 -14.82 -3.20 -21.59
C ALA A 293 -15.41 -4.61 -21.83
N LYS A 294 -15.08 -5.59 -20.98
CA LYS A 294 -15.56 -6.98 -21.10
C LYS A 294 -16.65 -7.29 -20.08
N LYS A 295 -16.39 -7.00 -18.82
CA LYS A 295 -17.30 -7.20 -17.67
C LYS A 295 -17.02 -6.14 -16.62
N PRO A 296 -17.98 -5.81 -15.74
CA PRO A 296 -17.76 -4.91 -14.61
C PRO A 296 -16.57 -5.33 -13.75
N VAL A 297 -15.84 -4.35 -13.24
CA VAL A 297 -14.66 -4.54 -12.40
C VAL A 297 -14.95 -4.10 -10.97
N ILE A 298 -14.50 -4.92 -10.01
CA ILE A 298 -14.44 -4.64 -8.59
C ILE A 298 -12.96 -4.61 -8.20
N LEU A 299 -12.34 -3.43 -8.16
CA LEU A 299 -10.99 -3.24 -7.65
C LEU A 299 -11.06 -3.08 -6.14
N CYS A 300 -10.25 -3.83 -5.40
CA CYS A 300 -10.13 -3.70 -3.96
C CYS A 300 -8.67 -3.77 -3.51
N GLY A 301 -8.36 -3.12 -2.41
CA GLY A 301 -7.04 -3.21 -1.79
C GLY A 301 -6.53 -1.90 -1.26
N ASP A 302 -5.24 -1.90 -0.95
CA ASP A 302 -4.50 -0.74 -0.49
C ASP A 302 -4.04 0.09 -1.69
N MET A 303 -4.69 1.22 -1.90
CA MET A 303 -4.37 2.14 -2.99
C MET A 303 -3.23 3.09 -2.63
N ASN A 304 -2.74 3.05 -1.39
CA ASN A 304 -1.68 3.91 -0.87
C ASN A 304 -1.89 5.40 -1.18
N VAL A 305 -3.14 5.85 -1.15
CA VAL A 305 -3.51 7.27 -1.32
C VAL A 305 -4.80 7.59 -0.56
N SER A 306 -4.80 8.68 0.20
CA SER A 306 -6.02 9.33 0.65
C SER A 306 -6.45 10.32 -0.43
N HIS A 307 -7.60 10.08 -1.07
CA HIS A 307 -8.01 10.85 -2.25
C HIS A 307 -8.34 12.31 -1.92
N GLU A 308 -9.21 12.52 -0.94
CA GLU A 308 -9.68 13.84 -0.56
C GLU A 308 -9.23 14.25 0.85
N ALA A 309 -9.31 15.55 1.16
CA ALA A 309 -8.93 16.07 2.48
C ALA A 309 -9.72 15.42 3.64
N ILE A 310 -10.94 14.94 3.38
CA ILE A 310 -11.78 14.23 4.35
C ILE A 310 -11.26 12.81 4.65
N ASP A 311 -10.35 12.28 3.82
CA ASP A 311 -9.84 10.90 3.90
C ASP A 311 -8.65 10.74 4.85
N LEU A 312 -8.19 11.82 5.50
CA LEU A 312 -7.14 11.74 6.52
C LEU A 312 -7.35 12.78 7.62
N ALA A 313 -6.77 12.51 8.79
CA ALA A 313 -6.98 13.34 9.99
C ALA A 313 -6.34 14.75 9.87
N ASN A 314 -5.15 14.85 9.25
CA ASN A 314 -4.36 16.08 9.22
C ASN A 314 -3.96 16.46 7.78
N PRO A 315 -4.90 16.84 6.88
CA PRO A 315 -4.59 17.06 5.47
C PRO A 315 -3.61 18.21 5.22
N LYS A 316 -3.70 19.30 6.00
CA LYS A 316 -2.88 20.50 5.79
C LYS A 316 -1.38 20.25 5.95
N THR A 317 -0.97 19.36 6.83
CA THR A 317 0.44 19.07 7.14
C THR A 317 1.00 17.90 6.34
N ASN A 318 0.16 17.18 5.56
CA ASN A 318 0.55 15.95 4.87
C ASN A 318 0.61 16.07 3.34
N THR A 319 0.45 17.26 2.77
CA THR A 319 0.42 17.47 1.30
C THR A 319 1.73 17.12 0.58
N LYS A 320 2.82 16.90 1.31
CA LYS A 320 4.14 16.51 0.78
C LYS A 320 4.58 15.12 1.28
N ASN A 321 3.68 14.37 1.90
CA ASN A 321 3.94 13.04 2.40
C ASN A 321 3.35 11.98 1.45
N ALA A 322 4.02 10.83 1.36
CA ALA A 322 3.49 9.66 0.63
C ALA A 322 2.06 9.36 1.08
N GLY A 323 1.19 9.06 0.12
CA GLY A 323 -0.23 8.81 0.32
C GLY A 323 -1.12 10.05 0.30
N PHE A 324 -0.55 11.28 0.18
CA PHE A 324 -1.36 12.50 0.03
C PHE A 324 -0.67 13.60 -0.79
N THR A 325 0.26 13.25 -1.65
CA THR A 325 0.80 14.19 -2.63
C THR A 325 -0.27 14.53 -3.67
N GLN A 326 -0.12 15.68 -4.32
CA GLN A 326 -1.06 16.08 -5.37
C GLN A 326 -1.06 15.07 -6.52
N GLU A 327 0.12 14.56 -6.89
CA GLU A 327 0.31 13.61 -7.97
C GLU A 327 -0.44 12.29 -7.70
N GLU A 328 -0.36 11.74 -6.48
CA GLU A 328 -1.09 10.53 -6.09
C GLU A 328 -2.61 10.74 -6.11
N ARG A 329 -3.07 11.88 -5.61
CA ARG A 329 -4.49 12.27 -5.62
C ARG A 329 -5.02 12.49 -7.04
N ASP A 330 -4.23 13.11 -7.92
CA ASP A 330 -4.57 13.29 -9.33
C ASP A 330 -4.67 11.95 -10.05
N GLY A 331 -3.82 10.98 -9.70
CA GLY A 331 -3.89 9.60 -10.19
C GLY A 331 -5.22 8.93 -9.84
N MET A 332 -5.67 9.04 -8.58
CA MET A 332 -6.98 8.53 -8.14
C MET A 332 -8.13 9.26 -8.85
N THR A 333 -8.07 10.58 -8.94
CA THR A 333 -9.06 11.39 -9.67
C THR A 333 -9.15 10.96 -11.13
N ALA A 334 -8.02 10.71 -11.78
CA ALA A 334 -7.98 10.25 -13.17
C ALA A 334 -8.61 8.86 -13.32
N LEU A 335 -8.37 7.94 -12.36
CA LEU A 335 -9.02 6.62 -12.36
C LEU A 335 -10.54 6.75 -12.25
N LEU A 336 -11.04 7.53 -11.31
CA LEU A 336 -12.50 7.69 -11.13
C LEU A 336 -13.17 8.33 -12.35
N LYS A 337 -12.50 9.26 -13.05
CA LYS A 337 -13.01 9.88 -14.28
C LYS A 337 -13.17 8.92 -15.46
N GLU A 338 -12.53 7.76 -15.42
CA GLU A 338 -12.66 6.74 -16.46
C GLU A 338 -13.92 5.85 -16.34
N GLY A 339 -14.87 6.24 -15.49
CA GLY A 339 -16.13 5.50 -15.28
C GLY A 339 -16.05 4.53 -14.11
N PHE A 340 -15.24 4.87 -13.10
CA PHE A 340 -15.17 4.15 -11.82
C PHE A 340 -15.70 5.01 -10.68
N ILE A 341 -16.18 4.36 -9.62
CA ILE A 341 -16.69 4.99 -8.41
C ILE A 341 -15.98 4.46 -7.16
N ASP A 342 -15.74 5.33 -6.19
CA ASP A 342 -15.39 4.96 -4.82
C ASP A 342 -16.69 4.60 -4.08
N SER A 343 -16.88 3.30 -3.80
CA SER A 343 -18.12 2.79 -3.20
C SER A 343 -18.44 3.40 -1.84
N PHE A 344 -17.38 3.67 -1.03
CA PHE A 344 -17.57 4.27 0.29
C PHE A 344 -18.03 5.73 0.18
N ARG A 345 -17.37 6.55 -0.64
CA ARG A 345 -17.75 7.95 -0.83
C ARG A 345 -19.05 8.10 -1.59
N GLN A 346 -19.41 7.13 -2.42
CA GLN A 346 -20.73 7.07 -3.06
C GLN A 346 -21.88 6.98 -2.03
N LEU A 347 -21.70 6.18 -0.98
CA LEU A 347 -22.71 5.98 0.07
C LEU A 347 -22.58 7.00 1.21
N TYR A 348 -21.36 7.40 1.54
CA TYR A 348 -21.04 8.21 2.71
C TYR A 348 -20.16 9.42 2.33
N PRO A 349 -20.67 10.35 1.48
CA PRO A 349 -19.86 11.44 0.93
C PRO A 349 -19.24 12.35 2.02
N ASP A 350 -19.99 12.60 3.11
CA ASP A 350 -19.61 13.56 4.15
C ASP A 350 -19.13 12.90 5.45
N LYS A 351 -18.94 11.55 5.48
CA LYS A 351 -18.54 10.86 6.70
C LYS A 351 -17.06 11.12 7.00
N THR A 352 -16.80 11.89 8.05
CA THR A 352 -15.47 12.20 8.58
C THR A 352 -14.97 11.09 9.51
N GLY A 353 -13.64 11.04 9.75
CA GLY A 353 -13.05 10.10 10.71
C GLY A 353 -13.13 8.62 10.26
N ALA A 354 -13.42 8.38 8.99
CA ALA A 354 -13.53 7.06 8.39
C ALA A 354 -12.18 6.68 7.78
N TYR A 355 -11.34 6.03 8.57
CA TYR A 355 -9.98 5.67 8.20
C TYR A 355 -9.78 4.16 8.18
N THR A 356 -8.80 3.70 7.41
CA THR A 356 -8.45 2.28 7.28
C THR A 356 -7.04 1.96 7.76
N PHE A 357 -6.17 2.98 7.87
CA PHE A 357 -4.78 2.89 8.29
C PHE A 357 -4.47 3.84 9.46
N TRP A 358 -3.65 3.37 10.40
CA TRP A 358 -3.11 4.16 11.52
C TRP A 358 -1.67 3.73 11.82
N THR A 359 -0.75 4.67 11.78
CA THR A 359 0.62 4.37 12.22
C THR A 359 0.64 3.79 13.64
N TYR A 360 1.58 2.87 13.90
CA TYR A 360 1.79 2.34 15.27
C TYR A 360 2.34 3.38 16.25
N MET A 361 2.81 4.53 15.76
CA MET A 361 3.38 5.58 16.59
C MET A 361 2.30 6.42 17.26
N GLY A 362 2.61 6.90 18.49
CA GLY A 362 1.81 7.91 19.18
C GLY A 362 0.36 7.51 19.46
N ASN A 363 0.03 6.22 19.56
CA ASN A 363 -1.34 5.72 19.75
C ASN A 363 -2.34 6.28 18.72
N ALA A 364 -1.92 6.42 17.48
CA ALA A 364 -2.70 7.06 16.43
C ALA A 364 -4.10 6.42 16.28
N ARG A 365 -4.20 5.07 16.31
CA ARG A 365 -5.49 4.38 16.17
C ARG A 365 -6.46 4.66 17.32
N SER A 366 -5.99 4.71 18.57
CA SER A 366 -6.85 5.00 19.72
C SER A 366 -7.38 6.44 19.73
N ARG A 367 -6.68 7.38 19.07
CA ARG A 367 -7.09 8.78 18.89
C ARG A 367 -7.80 9.01 17.55
N ASN A 368 -7.94 7.96 16.75
CA ASN A 368 -8.45 8.01 15.38
C ASN A 368 -7.71 9.04 14.49
N VAL A 369 -6.39 9.12 14.62
CA VAL A 369 -5.54 9.93 13.74
C VAL A 369 -5.04 9.03 12.61
N GLY A 370 -5.84 8.87 11.58
CA GLY A 370 -5.67 7.86 10.54
C GLY A 370 -5.83 8.41 9.13
N TRP A 371 -5.72 7.48 8.17
CA TRP A 371 -5.82 7.70 6.74
C TRP A 371 -6.74 6.64 6.15
N ARG A 372 -7.55 6.97 5.15
CA ARG A 372 -8.27 5.99 4.34
C ARG A 372 -7.40 5.69 3.11
N LEU A 373 -6.78 4.52 3.10
CA LEU A 373 -5.88 4.04 2.06
C LEU A 373 -6.44 2.83 1.31
N ASP A 374 -7.38 2.11 1.94
CA ASP A 374 -7.99 0.91 1.40
C ASP A 374 -9.37 1.25 0.81
N TYR A 375 -9.65 0.70 -0.37
CA TYR A 375 -10.82 1.07 -1.17
C TYR A 375 -11.48 -0.13 -1.82
N PHE A 376 -12.78 0.04 -2.13
CA PHE A 376 -13.47 -0.65 -3.21
C PHE A 376 -13.80 0.37 -4.29
N ILE A 377 -13.12 0.24 -5.43
CA ILE A 377 -13.35 1.05 -6.62
C ILE A 377 -14.07 0.18 -7.65
N LEU A 378 -15.25 0.60 -8.06
CA LEU A 378 -16.14 -0.22 -8.89
C LEU A 378 -16.35 0.43 -10.25
N SER A 379 -16.54 -0.38 -11.29
CA SER A 379 -17.14 0.10 -12.54
C SER A 379 -18.46 0.83 -12.24
N GLU A 380 -18.70 1.99 -12.85
CA GLU A 380 -19.91 2.79 -12.59
C GLU A 380 -21.20 2.01 -12.84
N GLN A 381 -21.18 1.04 -13.76
CA GLN A 381 -22.32 0.15 -14.03
C GLN A 381 -22.74 -0.71 -12.82
N LEU A 382 -21.87 -0.91 -11.81
CA LEU A 382 -22.21 -1.59 -10.56
C LEU A 382 -22.78 -0.66 -9.49
N LYS A 383 -22.94 0.62 -9.76
CA LYS A 383 -23.36 1.63 -8.78
C LYS A 383 -24.70 1.28 -8.11
N SER A 384 -25.68 0.82 -8.89
CA SER A 384 -27.00 0.42 -8.39
C SER A 384 -26.98 -0.92 -7.64
N ASN A 385 -25.91 -1.70 -7.74
CA ASN A 385 -25.77 -2.98 -7.08
C ASN A 385 -25.20 -2.87 -5.66
N VAL A 386 -24.67 -1.70 -5.27
CA VAL A 386 -24.05 -1.50 -3.96
C VAL A 386 -25.12 -1.41 -2.88
N CYS A 387 -25.03 -2.32 -1.89
CA CYS A 387 -25.86 -2.30 -0.69
C CYS A 387 -25.15 -1.59 0.46
N ASP A 388 -23.85 -1.89 0.69
CA ASP A 388 -23.06 -1.20 1.69
C ASP A 388 -21.55 -1.27 1.38
N SER A 389 -20.79 -0.34 1.98
CA SER A 389 -19.32 -0.30 1.96
C SER A 389 -18.83 0.02 3.37
N ILE A 390 -18.24 -0.97 4.05
CA ILE A 390 -18.02 -0.98 5.49
C ILE A 390 -16.53 -0.92 5.79
N ILE A 391 -16.15 -0.07 6.75
CA ILE A 391 -14.80 -0.04 7.33
C ILE A 391 -14.88 -0.71 8.71
N ARG A 392 -14.18 -1.84 8.89
CA ARG A 392 -14.15 -2.60 10.15
C ARG A 392 -13.08 -2.06 11.09
N SER A 393 -13.22 -0.81 11.50
CA SER A 393 -12.23 -0.10 12.33
C SER A 393 -11.97 -0.75 13.69
N GLU A 394 -12.89 -1.58 14.19
CA GLU A 394 -12.80 -2.33 15.44
C GLU A 394 -11.91 -3.58 15.32
N VAL A 395 -11.61 -4.04 14.10
CA VAL A 395 -10.80 -5.24 13.85
C VAL A 395 -9.32 -4.88 13.83
N TYR A 396 -8.57 -5.44 14.76
CA TYR A 396 -7.12 -5.26 14.92
C TYR A 396 -6.37 -6.49 14.37
N GLY A 397 -5.09 -6.33 14.09
CA GLY A 397 -4.22 -7.39 13.55
C GLY A 397 -3.11 -6.84 12.66
N SER A 398 -3.36 -5.67 12.06
CA SER A 398 -2.45 -4.90 11.22
C SER A 398 -2.53 -3.42 11.61
N ASP A 399 -1.70 -2.58 11.04
CA ASP A 399 -1.84 -1.12 11.02
C ASP A 399 -2.98 -0.66 10.11
N HIS A 400 -3.48 -1.55 9.23
CA HIS A 400 -4.74 -1.39 8.54
C HIS A 400 -5.88 -2.16 9.24
N CYS A 401 -7.13 -1.76 8.98
CA CYS A 401 -8.30 -2.57 9.27
C CYS A 401 -8.91 -3.13 7.98
N PRO A 402 -9.69 -4.23 8.08
CA PRO A 402 -10.40 -4.73 6.91
C PRO A 402 -11.50 -3.77 6.44
N ILE A 403 -11.78 -3.83 5.15
CA ILE A 403 -12.96 -3.23 4.53
C ILE A 403 -13.84 -4.33 3.93
N THR A 404 -15.16 -4.11 3.88
CA THR A 404 -16.13 -5.07 3.35
C THR A 404 -17.14 -4.38 2.45
N LEU A 405 -17.38 -4.97 1.28
CA LEU A 405 -18.37 -4.53 0.31
C LEU A 405 -19.52 -5.54 0.25
N LEU A 406 -20.73 -5.04 0.29
CA LEU A 406 -21.96 -5.82 0.11
C LEU A 406 -22.62 -5.41 -1.22
N LEU A 407 -22.82 -6.38 -2.09
CA LEU A 407 -23.42 -6.19 -3.41
C LEU A 407 -24.63 -7.11 -3.60
N HIS A 408 -25.61 -6.62 -4.37
CA HIS A 408 -26.62 -7.47 -4.99
C HIS A 408 -26.20 -7.76 -6.43
N MET A 409 -25.88 -8.99 -6.74
CA MET A 409 -25.59 -9.42 -8.12
C MET A 409 -26.77 -10.24 -8.63
N GLU A 410 -27.29 -9.87 -9.79
CA GLU A 410 -28.36 -10.66 -10.44
C GLU A 410 -27.83 -12.06 -10.77
N GLN A 411 -28.61 -13.09 -10.53
CA GLN A 411 -28.26 -14.48 -10.80
C GLN A 411 -28.18 -14.81 -12.30
#